data_852020f0df7e9b0af98639b669e94f3a
#
_entry.id   852020f0df7e9b0af98639b669e94f3a
#
_cell.length_a   1.000
_cell.length_b   1.000
_cell.length_c   1.000
_cell.angle_alpha   90.00
_cell.angle_beta   90.00
_cell.angle_gamma   90.00
#
_symmetry.space_group_name_H-M   'P 1'
#
loop_
_entity.id
_entity.type
_entity.pdbx_description
1 polymer ?
#
loop_
_entity_poly.entity_id
_entity_poly.type
_entity_poly.pdbx_seq_one_letter_code
_entity_poly.pdbx_strand_id
1 'polypeptide(L)'
;MKNKRLGVSLLEALTLLTVSACSGEPGTESAPASSTTSSASDQDLVRTQLDRAVDKTAKKYHAQVGVAISAGDATIAAGDKGEGPVWSTIKVPIAIAALKDGADKSLVDLAIKESDNDAAYTLWSQVQWHEGSADKAVGDLLDAYGSHADIHDTAFGYSTWPLKDQAVFGAQLPCIEEADYVHKVLKDIVSWQKVGLSKEKQTRAKSGWGLDEEENEYTYRQFGVHEVAGKRVGIALSVVTDGENYAEAESAVDYLAHQLVGIVEAGVDEGNIEPAAQCEDR
;
A
#
# COMPACT_ATOMS: atom_id res chain seq x y z
N MET A 1 -37.88 -4.95 53.59
CA MET A 1 -39.24 -5.46 53.96
C MET A 1 -39.89 -6.03 52.70
N LYS A 2 -40.30 -7.32 52.81
CA LYS A 2 -41.31 -8.07 52.00
C LYS A 2 -41.07 -8.22 50.48
N ASN A 3 -40.47 -9.30 50.06
CA ASN A 3 -41.03 -10.62 49.59
C ASN A 3 -42.35 -10.53 48.82
N LYS A 4 -42.37 -11.07 47.60
CA LYS A 4 -43.25 -12.21 47.25
C LYS A 4 -42.83 -12.83 45.91
N ARG A 5 -42.78 -14.15 46.00
CA ARG A 5 -42.58 -15.16 44.94
C ARG A 5 -43.90 -15.53 44.27
N LEU A 6 -43.76 -16.43 43.29
CA LEU A 6 -44.67 -17.38 42.62
C LEU A 6 -45.24 -16.87 41.29
N GLY A 7 -45.33 -17.68 40.24
CA GLY A 7 -45.35 -19.14 40.16
C GLY A 7 -45.30 -19.64 38.73
N VAL A 8 -44.93 -20.87 38.63
CA VAL A 8 -44.80 -21.79 37.50
C VAL A 8 -46.16 -22.05 36.81
N SER A 9 -46.19 -22.19 35.48
CA SER A 9 -47.13 -23.13 34.84
C SER A 9 -46.54 -23.66 33.51
N LEU A 10 -46.27 -24.94 33.50
CA LEU A 10 -46.11 -25.79 32.31
C LEU A 10 -47.46 -25.92 31.60
N LEU A 11 -47.44 -25.90 30.29
CA LEU A 11 -48.46 -26.60 29.49
C LEU A 11 -47.83 -27.15 28.22
N GLU A 12 -47.69 -28.46 28.18
CA GLU A 12 -47.43 -29.27 27.00
C GLU A 12 -48.63 -29.20 26.05
N ALA A 13 -48.43 -29.04 24.78
CA ALA A 13 -49.43 -29.39 23.76
C ALA A 13 -48.73 -30.00 22.55
N LEU A 14 -48.98 -31.26 22.42
CA LEU A 14 -48.66 -32.17 21.33
C LEU A 14 -49.66 -31.93 20.18
N THR A 15 -49.24 -31.62 18.96
CA THR A 15 -50.07 -31.78 17.77
C THR A 15 -49.28 -32.07 16.49
N LEU A 16 -49.51 -33.25 16.02
CA LEU A 16 -49.63 -33.81 14.67
C LEU A 16 -48.84 -33.23 13.48
N LEU A 17 -48.08 -34.17 12.91
CA LEU A 17 -47.55 -34.15 11.55
C LEU A 17 -48.69 -34.10 10.52
N THR A 18 -48.58 -33.15 9.57
CA THR A 18 -49.17 -33.30 8.24
C THR A 18 -48.05 -33.17 7.21
N VAL A 19 -47.77 -34.26 6.50
CA VAL A 19 -46.95 -34.32 5.32
C VAL A 19 -47.74 -33.72 4.17
N SER A 20 -47.27 -32.61 3.60
CA SER A 20 -47.75 -32.09 2.33
C SER A 20 -46.60 -32.10 1.35
N ALA A 21 -46.66 -32.99 0.40
CA ALA A 21 -45.76 -33.04 -0.75
C ALA A 21 -46.18 -31.95 -1.73
N CYS A 22 -45.29 -30.97 -1.95
CA CYS A 22 -45.38 -30.08 -3.10
C CYS A 22 -44.08 -30.18 -3.90
N SER A 23 -44.22 -30.64 -5.12
CA SER A 23 -43.25 -30.59 -6.20
C SER A 23 -42.79 -29.14 -6.45
N GLY A 24 -41.52 -28.83 -6.18
CA GLY A 24 -40.87 -27.54 -6.50
C GLY A 24 -39.86 -27.75 -7.61
N GLU A 25 -39.93 -26.88 -8.60
CA GLU A 25 -39.01 -26.75 -9.74
C GLU A 25 -37.56 -26.62 -9.32
N PRO A 26 -36.57 -27.01 -10.14
CA PRO A 26 -35.16 -26.87 -9.83
C PRO A 26 -34.75 -25.39 -9.91
N GLY A 27 -34.67 -24.78 -8.75
CA GLY A 27 -34.02 -23.46 -8.60
C GLY A 27 -32.54 -23.60 -9.02
N THR A 28 -32.14 -22.77 -9.95
CA THR A 28 -30.74 -22.53 -10.30
C THR A 28 -29.99 -22.07 -9.06
N GLU A 29 -29.28 -22.98 -8.44
CA GLU A 29 -28.34 -22.73 -7.37
C GLU A 29 -27.18 -21.95 -7.97
N SER A 30 -27.11 -20.65 -7.68
CA SER A 30 -25.95 -19.83 -8.01
C SER A 30 -24.77 -20.40 -7.25
N ALA A 31 -23.83 -21.00 -7.96
CA ALA A 31 -22.56 -21.46 -7.40
C ALA A 31 -21.90 -20.27 -6.64
N PRO A 32 -21.39 -20.49 -5.43
CA PRO A 32 -20.60 -19.46 -4.74
C PRO A 32 -19.41 -19.11 -5.62
N ALA A 33 -19.17 -17.80 -5.80
CA ALA A 33 -17.96 -17.32 -6.46
C ALA A 33 -16.76 -17.88 -5.69
N SER A 34 -16.02 -18.80 -6.34
CA SER A 34 -14.76 -19.30 -5.79
C SER A 34 -13.80 -18.13 -5.76
N SER A 35 -13.52 -17.62 -4.57
CA SER A 35 -12.35 -16.79 -4.33
C SER A 35 -11.13 -17.67 -4.52
N THR A 36 -10.50 -17.59 -5.69
CA THR A 36 -9.21 -18.22 -5.97
C THR A 36 -8.14 -17.47 -5.21
N THR A 37 -7.79 -17.95 -4.03
CA THR A 37 -6.59 -17.50 -3.32
C THR A 37 -5.38 -18.06 -4.06
N SER A 38 -4.39 -17.23 -4.43
CA SER A 38 -3.14 -17.66 -5.04
C SER A 38 -2.50 -18.79 -4.23
N SER A 39 -2.14 -19.88 -4.90
CA SER A 39 -1.53 -21.02 -4.23
C SER A 39 -0.10 -20.68 -3.74
N ALA A 40 0.43 -21.45 -2.80
CA ALA A 40 1.82 -21.29 -2.35
C ALA A 40 2.82 -21.44 -3.51
N SER A 41 2.53 -22.31 -4.50
CA SER A 41 3.36 -22.49 -5.70
C SER A 41 3.37 -21.25 -6.60
N ASP A 42 2.26 -20.53 -6.71
CA ASP A 42 2.15 -19.30 -7.52
C ASP A 42 2.95 -18.17 -6.86
N GLN A 43 2.86 -18.04 -5.54
CA GLN A 43 3.65 -17.07 -4.78
C GLN A 43 5.16 -17.34 -4.89
N ASP A 44 5.59 -18.63 -4.89
CA ASP A 44 6.99 -18.99 -5.07
C ASP A 44 7.49 -18.69 -6.50
N LEU A 45 6.62 -18.82 -7.51
CA LEU A 45 6.94 -18.44 -8.88
C LEU A 45 7.15 -16.93 -8.99
N VAL A 46 6.22 -16.14 -8.46
CA VAL A 46 6.31 -14.68 -8.45
C VAL A 46 7.55 -14.23 -7.67
N ARG A 47 7.81 -14.81 -6.50
CA ARG A 47 9.03 -14.53 -5.71
C ARG A 47 10.29 -14.77 -6.53
N THR A 48 10.37 -15.90 -7.25
CA THR A 48 11.51 -16.23 -8.10
C THR A 48 11.71 -15.19 -9.21
N GLN A 49 10.63 -14.65 -9.77
CA GLN A 49 10.71 -13.58 -10.78
C GLN A 49 11.19 -12.26 -10.16
N LEU A 50 10.71 -11.91 -8.96
CA LEU A 50 11.18 -10.74 -8.21
C LEU A 50 12.66 -10.85 -7.84
N ASP A 51 13.10 -12.01 -7.32
CA ASP A 51 14.52 -12.26 -6.99
C ASP A 51 15.41 -12.06 -8.24
N ARG A 52 14.98 -12.54 -9.41
CA ARG A 52 15.73 -12.33 -10.66
C ARG A 52 15.77 -10.85 -11.08
N ALA A 53 14.70 -10.09 -10.88
CA ALA A 53 14.68 -8.66 -11.19
C ALA A 53 15.62 -7.88 -10.25
N VAL A 54 15.60 -8.21 -8.95
CA VAL A 54 16.51 -7.69 -7.94
C VAL A 54 17.96 -7.98 -8.32
N ASP A 55 18.32 -9.25 -8.54
CA ASP A 55 19.68 -9.67 -8.86
C ASP A 55 20.21 -9.02 -10.14
N LYS A 56 19.39 -8.92 -11.18
CA LYS A 56 19.77 -8.26 -12.43
C LYS A 56 20.04 -6.78 -12.24
N THR A 57 19.19 -6.09 -11.47
CA THR A 57 19.33 -4.66 -11.22
C THR A 57 20.54 -4.39 -10.33
N ALA A 58 20.67 -5.13 -9.22
CA ALA A 58 21.81 -5.03 -8.30
C ALA A 58 23.15 -5.24 -9.03
N LYS A 59 23.22 -6.26 -9.87
CA LYS A 59 24.43 -6.56 -10.64
C LYS A 59 24.75 -5.54 -11.71
N LYS A 60 23.72 -4.97 -12.35
CA LYS A 60 23.89 -4.00 -13.44
C LYS A 60 24.33 -2.63 -12.94
N TYR A 61 23.84 -2.22 -11.78
CA TYR A 61 24.01 -0.89 -11.23
C TYR A 61 24.84 -0.87 -9.93
N HIS A 62 25.45 -1.99 -9.54
CA HIS A 62 26.24 -2.12 -8.31
C HIS A 62 25.52 -1.57 -7.07
N ALA A 63 24.21 -1.87 -6.95
CA ALA A 63 23.32 -1.30 -5.95
C ALA A 63 22.74 -2.37 -5.02
N GLN A 64 22.36 -2.00 -3.81
CA GLN A 64 21.43 -2.79 -3.01
C GLN A 64 20.02 -2.53 -3.55
N VAL A 65 19.25 -3.57 -3.72
CA VAL A 65 17.93 -3.49 -4.36
C VAL A 65 16.91 -4.29 -3.57
N GLY A 66 15.76 -3.68 -3.34
CA GLY A 66 14.63 -4.32 -2.70
C GLY A 66 13.32 -4.03 -3.43
N VAL A 67 12.41 -4.98 -3.39
CA VAL A 67 11.07 -4.86 -3.96
C VAL A 67 10.03 -5.53 -3.07
N ALA A 68 8.80 -5.03 -3.11
CA ALA A 68 7.64 -5.70 -2.56
C ALA A 68 6.41 -5.44 -3.43
N ILE A 69 5.53 -6.43 -3.53
CA ILE A 69 4.20 -6.30 -4.09
C ILE A 69 3.17 -6.78 -3.07
N SER A 70 2.01 -6.14 -3.03
CA SER A 70 0.87 -6.54 -2.20
C SER A 70 -0.36 -6.64 -3.09
N ALA A 71 -0.97 -7.84 -3.12
CA ALA A 71 -2.09 -8.16 -3.98
C ALA A 71 -3.07 -9.08 -3.23
N GLY A 72 -4.33 -8.70 -3.12
CA GLY A 72 -5.28 -9.41 -2.28
C GLY A 72 -4.77 -9.57 -0.85
N ASP A 73 -4.71 -10.81 -0.37
CA ASP A 73 -4.21 -11.15 0.98
C ASP A 73 -2.71 -11.50 0.99
N ALA A 74 -2.03 -11.42 -0.16
CA ALA A 74 -0.63 -11.81 -0.29
C ALA A 74 0.29 -10.61 -0.41
N THR A 75 1.42 -10.67 0.33
CA THR A 75 2.53 -9.72 0.17
C THR A 75 3.82 -10.49 -0.08
N ILE A 76 4.43 -10.26 -1.24
CA ILE A 76 5.65 -10.94 -1.68
C ILE A 76 6.76 -9.89 -1.79
N ALA A 77 7.94 -10.19 -1.25
CA ALA A 77 9.09 -9.29 -1.33
C ALA A 77 10.36 -10.06 -1.68
N ALA A 78 11.31 -9.37 -2.28
CA ALA A 78 12.63 -9.89 -2.66
C ALA A 78 13.71 -8.83 -2.41
N GLY A 79 14.93 -9.29 -2.16
CA GLY A 79 16.09 -8.43 -1.92
C GLY A 79 16.07 -7.70 -0.59
N ASP A 80 16.53 -6.46 -0.58
CA ASP A 80 16.58 -5.61 0.61
C ASP A 80 15.20 -5.28 1.16
N LYS A 81 15.08 -5.15 2.49
CA LYS A 81 13.78 -4.92 3.15
C LYS A 81 13.33 -3.46 3.14
N GLY A 82 14.25 -2.53 2.82
CA GLY A 82 14.00 -1.11 2.85
C GLY A 82 13.84 -0.56 4.28
N GLU A 83 14.71 -1.00 5.20
CA GLU A 83 14.73 -0.53 6.59
C GLU A 83 15.45 0.82 6.76
N GLY A 84 16.00 1.42 5.70
CA GLY A 84 16.59 2.75 5.71
C GLY A 84 15.55 3.89 5.66
N PRO A 85 16.03 5.15 5.63
CA PRO A 85 15.18 6.35 5.63
C PRO A 85 14.10 6.33 4.55
N VAL A 86 12.87 6.74 4.91
CA VAL A 86 11.73 6.76 3.99
C VAL A 86 11.74 7.93 3.03
N TRP A 87 12.49 8.97 3.36
CA TRP A 87 12.56 10.22 2.61
C TRP A 87 11.16 10.80 2.33
N SER A 88 10.94 11.29 1.13
CA SER A 88 9.67 11.92 0.76
C SER A 88 8.51 10.95 0.50
N THR A 89 8.68 9.64 0.63
CA THR A 89 7.56 8.72 0.54
C THR A 89 6.56 8.90 1.69
N ILE A 90 7.04 9.31 2.87
CA ILE A 90 6.24 9.58 4.06
C ILE A 90 5.26 10.76 3.88
N LYS A 91 5.48 11.64 2.90
CA LYS A 91 4.59 12.76 2.62
C LYS A 91 3.19 12.35 2.22
N VAL A 92 3.02 11.12 1.72
CA VAL A 92 1.69 10.58 1.37
C VAL A 92 0.82 10.41 2.62
N PRO A 93 1.19 9.59 3.62
CA PRO A 93 0.37 9.47 4.83
C PRO A 93 0.28 10.78 5.63
N ILE A 94 1.31 11.64 5.64
CA ILE A 94 1.24 12.98 6.24
C ILE A 94 0.13 13.81 5.57
N ALA A 95 0.08 13.85 4.24
CA ALA A 95 -0.93 14.60 3.50
C ALA A 95 -2.34 14.06 3.74
N ILE A 96 -2.50 12.73 3.86
CA ILE A 96 -3.80 12.10 4.17
C ILE A 96 -4.25 12.50 5.58
N ALA A 97 -3.39 12.38 6.59
CA ALA A 97 -3.69 12.78 7.96
C ALA A 97 -4.07 14.27 8.03
N ALA A 98 -3.31 15.15 7.35
CA ALA A 98 -3.60 16.57 7.33
C ALA A 98 -4.93 16.91 6.61
N LEU A 99 -5.30 16.19 5.55
CA LEU A 99 -6.58 16.38 4.86
C LEU A 99 -7.77 16.01 5.75
N LYS A 100 -7.64 14.98 6.58
CA LYS A 100 -8.64 14.63 7.61
C LYS A 100 -8.91 15.82 8.53
N ASP A 101 -7.89 16.60 8.83
CA ASP A 101 -7.96 17.81 9.66
C ASP A 101 -8.26 19.10 8.86
N GLY A 102 -8.67 18.96 7.60
CA GLY A 102 -9.08 20.08 6.75
C GLY A 102 -7.94 20.90 6.15
N ALA A 103 -6.78 20.29 5.92
CA ALA A 103 -5.63 20.96 5.29
C ALA A 103 -5.96 21.55 3.91
N ASP A 104 -5.30 22.67 3.59
CA ASP A 104 -5.39 23.28 2.26
C ASP A 104 -4.79 22.35 1.19
N LYS A 105 -5.60 22.04 0.19
CA LYS A 105 -5.20 21.21 -0.94
C LYS A 105 -4.00 21.74 -1.72
N SER A 106 -3.75 23.05 -1.70
CA SER A 106 -2.58 23.65 -2.33
C SER A 106 -1.26 23.20 -1.65
N LEU A 107 -1.26 23.02 -0.33
CA LEU A 107 -0.11 22.46 0.39
C LEU A 107 0.09 20.99 0.05
N VAL A 108 -1.00 20.24 -0.07
CA VAL A 108 -0.94 18.84 -0.51
C VAL A 108 -0.38 18.73 -1.94
N ASP A 109 -0.80 19.62 -2.85
CA ASP A 109 -0.27 19.69 -4.21
C ASP A 109 1.24 19.89 -4.22
N LEU A 110 1.75 20.86 -3.49
CA LEU A 110 3.18 21.13 -3.38
C LEU A 110 3.94 19.94 -2.77
N ALA A 111 3.47 19.40 -1.64
CA ALA A 111 4.12 18.30 -0.95
C ALA A 111 4.16 17.01 -1.78
N ILE A 112 3.12 16.73 -2.57
CA ILE A 112 3.00 15.48 -3.34
C ILE A 112 3.57 15.62 -4.75
N LYS A 113 3.15 16.65 -5.51
CA LYS A 113 3.56 16.81 -6.92
C LYS A 113 4.99 17.28 -7.07
N GLU A 114 5.40 18.24 -6.23
CA GLU A 114 6.72 18.88 -6.29
C GLU A 114 7.67 18.33 -5.22
N SER A 115 7.16 17.49 -4.33
CA SER A 115 7.92 16.98 -3.18
C SER A 115 8.48 18.10 -2.28
N ASP A 116 7.77 19.23 -2.21
CA ASP A 116 8.17 20.38 -1.44
C ASP A 116 8.25 20.05 0.06
N ASN A 117 9.38 20.41 0.68
CA ASN A 117 9.62 20.10 2.09
C ASN A 117 8.89 21.08 3.01
N ASP A 118 8.83 22.34 2.67
CA ASP A 118 8.18 23.37 3.52
C ASP A 118 6.68 23.15 3.60
N ALA A 119 6.06 22.78 2.46
CA ALA A 119 4.67 22.36 2.43
C ALA A 119 4.44 21.10 3.29
N ALA A 120 5.31 20.10 3.21
CA ALA A 120 5.23 18.88 4.01
C ALA A 120 5.38 19.18 5.52
N TYR A 121 6.31 20.05 5.91
CA TYR A 121 6.47 20.47 7.30
C TYR A 121 5.25 21.27 7.80
N THR A 122 4.63 22.06 6.92
CA THR A 122 3.39 22.79 7.27
C THR A 122 2.25 21.80 7.52
N LEU A 123 2.07 20.79 6.66
CA LEU A 123 1.09 19.72 6.86
C LEU A 123 1.36 18.92 8.14
N TRP A 124 2.62 18.54 8.38
CA TRP A 124 3.04 17.86 9.61
C TRP A 124 2.71 18.68 10.85
N SER A 125 3.02 19.99 10.84
CA SER A 125 2.74 20.89 11.94
C SER A 125 1.23 21.06 12.19
N GLN A 126 0.42 21.01 11.14
CA GLN A 126 -1.03 21.03 11.26
C GLN A 126 -1.53 19.77 11.96
N VAL A 127 -1.08 18.58 11.54
CA VAL A 127 -1.41 17.30 12.20
C VAL A 127 -0.96 17.34 13.68
N GLN A 128 0.26 17.81 13.94
CA GLN A 128 0.78 17.98 15.31
C GLN A 128 -0.13 18.86 16.17
N TRP A 129 -0.66 19.93 15.60
CA TRP A 129 -1.55 20.85 16.31
C TRP A 129 -2.93 20.26 16.62
N HIS A 130 -3.49 19.53 15.66
CA HIS A 130 -4.85 18.98 15.78
C HIS A 130 -4.88 17.70 16.60
N GLU A 131 -3.95 16.78 16.39
CA GLU A 131 -3.91 15.47 17.00
C GLU A 131 -3.02 15.40 18.26
N GLY A 132 -2.20 16.43 18.50
CA GLY A 132 -1.26 16.49 19.62
C GLY A 132 0.06 15.73 19.41
N SER A 133 0.14 14.82 18.43
CA SER A 133 1.33 14.06 18.03
C SER A 133 1.19 13.64 16.58
N ALA A 134 2.00 14.24 15.70
CA ALA A 134 1.94 13.95 14.27
C ALA A 134 2.52 12.57 13.94
N ASP A 135 3.60 12.17 14.62
CA ASP A 135 4.20 10.84 14.50
C ASP A 135 3.20 9.75 14.84
N LYS A 136 2.50 9.92 15.98
CA LYS A 136 1.45 8.98 16.38
C LYS A 136 0.27 8.96 15.40
N ALA A 137 -0.23 10.12 14.95
CA ALA A 137 -1.37 10.20 14.05
C ALA A 137 -1.06 9.57 12.68
N VAL A 138 0.16 9.77 12.15
CA VAL A 138 0.62 9.13 10.91
C VAL A 138 0.83 7.63 11.12
N GLY A 139 1.40 7.21 12.26
CA GLY A 139 1.55 5.79 12.61
C GLY A 139 0.19 5.09 12.74
N ASP A 140 -0.74 5.67 13.49
CA ASP A 140 -2.11 5.13 13.66
C ASP A 140 -2.84 5.01 12.31
N LEU A 141 -2.64 5.97 11.39
CA LEU A 141 -3.18 5.89 10.03
C LEU A 141 -2.62 4.68 9.27
N LEU A 142 -1.31 4.48 9.31
CA LEU A 142 -0.67 3.33 8.65
C LEU A 142 -1.15 2.01 9.25
N ASP A 143 -1.17 1.90 10.59
CA ASP A 143 -1.62 0.71 11.32
C ASP A 143 -3.08 0.34 10.99
N ALA A 144 -3.95 1.34 10.85
CA ALA A 144 -5.36 1.12 10.49
C ALA A 144 -5.53 0.41 9.14
N TYR A 145 -4.53 0.48 8.26
CA TYR A 145 -4.51 -0.16 6.95
C TYR A 145 -3.49 -1.31 6.84
N GLY A 146 -3.07 -1.87 7.99
CA GLY A 146 -2.20 -3.03 8.07
C GLY A 146 -0.75 -2.78 7.63
N SER A 147 -0.30 -1.54 7.73
CA SER A 147 1.04 -1.09 7.36
C SER A 147 1.72 -0.48 8.58
N HIS A 148 2.94 -0.90 8.88
CA HIS A 148 3.65 -0.49 10.09
C HIS A 148 4.93 0.29 9.74
N ALA A 149 5.15 1.39 10.45
CA ALA A 149 6.33 2.24 10.31
C ALA A 149 6.78 2.76 11.67
N ASP A 150 8.08 2.98 11.82
CA ASP A 150 8.63 3.71 12.96
C ASP A 150 8.81 5.18 12.53
N ILE A 151 7.93 6.03 13.04
CA ILE A 151 7.84 7.44 12.60
C ILE A 151 8.69 8.32 13.50
N HIS A 152 9.65 9.01 12.89
CA HIS A 152 10.49 9.97 13.58
C HIS A 152 9.74 11.29 13.82
N ASP A 153 9.65 11.73 15.07
CA ASP A 153 8.81 12.86 15.52
C ASP A 153 9.22 14.24 14.97
N THR A 154 10.52 14.47 14.80
CA THR A 154 11.06 15.78 14.37
C THR A 154 11.66 15.78 12.96
N ALA A 155 12.00 14.61 12.43
CA ALA A 155 12.64 14.45 11.14
C ALA A 155 11.98 13.31 10.35
N PHE A 156 10.71 13.48 10.03
CA PHE A 156 9.86 12.43 9.43
C PHE A 156 10.46 11.72 8.21
N GLY A 157 11.35 12.37 7.45
CA GLY A 157 12.06 11.74 6.32
C GLY A 157 13.03 10.63 6.74
N TYR A 158 13.49 10.64 8.01
CA TYR A 158 14.34 9.59 8.60
C TYR A 158 13.55 8.49 9.30
N SER A 159 12.23 8.49 9.22
CA SER A 159 11.39 7.37 9.63
C SER A 159 11.80 6.09 8.91
N THR A 160 11.49 4.93 9.50
CA THR A 160 11.66 3.63 8.83
C THR A 160 10.30 3.04 8.48
N TRP A 161 10.18 2.55 7.26
CA TRP A 161 8.95 1.98 6.75
C TRP A 161 9.29 0.88 5.74
N PRO A 162 9.23 -0.41 6.15
CA PRO A 162 9.63 -1.52 5.32
C PRO A 162 8.88 -1.59 4.00
N LEU A 163 9.54 -2.07 2.93
CA LEU A 163 8.93 -2.14 1.59
C LEU A 163 7.64 -2.98 1.57
N LYS A 164 7.55 -4.04 2.37
CA LYS A 164 6.31 -4.82 2.50
C LYS A 164 5.15 -3.96 2.97
N ASP A 165 5.40 -3.17 4.00
CA ASP A 165 4.39 -2.30 4.58
C ASP A 165 4.03 -1.15 3.63
N GLN A 166 5.01 -0.59 2.92
CA GLN A 166 4.75 0.39 1.85
C GLN A 166 3.89 -0.19 0.73
N ALA A 167 4.15 -1.44 0.30
CA ALA A 167 3.33 -2.10 -0.72
C ALA A 167 1.90 -2.36 -0.22
N VAL A 168 1.73 -2.78 1.04
CA VAL A 168 0.40 -2.96 1.66
C VAL A 168 -0.35 -1.63 1.67
N PHE A 169 0.25 -0.55 2.15
CA PHE A 169 -0.39 0.76 2.16
C PHE A 169 -0.70 1.26 0.73
N GLY A 170 0.20 1.03 -0.22
CA GLY A 170 -0.02 1.34 -1.63
C GLY A 170 -1.27 0.66 -2.20
N ALA A 171 -1.47 -0.63 -1.89
CA ALA A 171 -2.67 -1.38 -2.29
C ALA A 171 -3.95 -0.83 -1.65
N GLN A 172 -3.87 -0.29 -0.43
CA GLN A 172 -5.01 0.28 0.28
C GLN A 172 -5.30 1.74 -0.09
N LEU A 173 -4.33 2.45 -0.65
CA LEU A 173 -4.41 3.90 -0.91
C LEU A 173 -5.71 4.34 -1.61
N PRO A 174 -6.22 3.66 -2.65
CA PRO A 174 -7.50 4.02 -3.27
C PRO A 174 -8.73 3.82 -2.38
N CYS A 175 -8.60 3.07 -1.27
CA CYS A 175 -9.70 2.72 -0.37
C CYS A 175 -9.72 3.57 0.92
N ILE A 176 -8.77 4.46 1.08
CA ILE A 176 -8.71 5.39 2.20
C ILE A 176 -9.54 6.61 1.84
N GLU A 177 -10.57 6.90 2.62
CA GLU A 177 -11.53 7.98 2.30
C GLU A 177 -10.85 9.34 2.09
N GLU A 178 -9.95 9.69 2.99
CA GLU A 178 -9.22 10.96 2.94
C GLU A 178 -8.10 10.97 1.88
N ALA A 179 -7.75 9.81 1.32
CA ALA A 179 -6.70 9.67 0.32
C ALA A 179 -7.15 9.95 -1.11
N ASP A 180 -8.44 10.11 -1.40
CA ASP A 180 -8.95 10.34 -2.76
C ASP A 180 -8.23 11.49 -3.46
N TYR A 181 -8.01 12.59 -2.74
CA TYR A 181 -7.32 13.73 -3.29
C TYR A 181 -5.83 13.43 -3.53
N VAL A 182 -5.14 12.82 -2.56
CA VAL A 182 -3.72 12.43 -2.68
C VAL A 182 -3.53 11.44 -3.83
N HIS A 183 -4.39 10.41 -3.92
CA HIS A 183 -4.38 9.44 -5.00
C HIS A 183 -4.57 10.08 -6.37
N LYS A 184 -5.44 11.09 -6.47
CA LYS A 184 -5.64 11.85 -7.70
C LYS A 184 -4.38 12.63 -8.10
N VAL A 185 -3.76 13.36 -7.16
CA VAL A 185 -2.62 14.24 -7.47
C VAL A 185 -1.31 13.48 -7.70
N LEU A 186 -1.19 12.24 -7.25
CA LEU A 186 -0.06 11.36 -7.59
C LEU A 186 0.08 11.10 -9.11
N LYS A 187 -0.96 11.37 -9.90
CA LYS A 187 -0.94 11.33 -11.36
C LYS A 187 -0.20 12.51 -11.98
N ASP A 188 -0.20 13.63 -11.27
CA ASP A 188 0.23 14.94 -11.76
C ASP A 188 1.61 15.34 -11.23
N ILE A 189 2.43 14.35 -10.87
CA ILE A 189 3.84 14.56 -10.46
C ILE A 189 4.56 15.36 -11.54
N VAL A 190 5.31 16.38 -11.13
CA VAL A 190 6.12 17.22 -12.02
C VAL A 190 7.13 16.39 -12.83
N SER A 191 7.42 16.84 -14.04
CA SER A 191 8.16 16.03 -15.03
C SER A 191 9.53 15.56 -14.56
N TRP A 192 10.25 16.37 -13.79
CA TRP A 192 11.59 16.03 -13.27
C TRP A 192 11.57 14.97 -12.14
N GLN A 193 10.39 14.71 -11.54
CA GLN A 193 10.19 13.60 -10.58
C GLN A 193 9.61 12.33 -11.23
N LYS A 194 9.32 12.36 -12.53
CA LYS A 194 8.82 11.17 -13.23
C LYS A 194 9.96 10.19 -13.48
N VAL A 195 10.23 9.36 -12.49
CA VAL A 195 11.24 8.30 -12.48
C VAL A 195 10.55 6.99 -12.08
N GLY A 196 11.00 5.87 -12.60
CA GLY A 196 10.56 4.53 -12.20
C GLY A 196 9.05 4.32 -12.30
N LEU A 197 8.43 3.93 -11.20
CA LEU A 197 6.99 3.64 -11.13
C LEU A 197 6.12 4.80 -11.64
N SER A 198 6.55 6.05 -11.46
CA SER A 198 5.81 7.23 -11.94
C SER A 198 5.82 7.39 -13.47
N LYS A 199 6.65 6.65 -14.20
CA LYS A 199 6.66 6.57 -15.68
C LYS A 199 5.73 5.47 -16.20
N GLU A 200 5.45 4.48 -15.40
CA GLU A 200 4.65 3.32 -15.81
C GLU A 200 3.17 3.70 -15.92
N LYS A 201 2.56 3.20 -17.00
CA LYS A 201 1.14 3.43 -17.23
C LYS A 201 0.31 2.80 -16.11
N GLN A 202 -0.82 3.44 -15.77
CA GLN A 202 -1.73 2.96 -14.74
C GLN A 202 -1.09 2.82 -13.34
N THR A 203 0.09 3.42 -13.12
CA THR A 203 0.76 3.45 -11.84
C THR A 203 0.74 4.86 -11.27
N ARG A 204 0.47 4.96 -9.98
CA ARG A 204 0.52 6.20 -9.19
C ARG A 204 1.46 5.96 -8.03
N ALA A 205 2.55 6.69 -8.00
CA ALA A 205 3.60 6.45 -7.03
C ALA A 205 4.21 7.74 -6.50
N LYS A 206 4.69 7.69 -5.25
CA LYS A 206 5.50 8.74 -4.63
C LYS A 206 6.93 8.27 -4.50
N SER A 207 7.84 9.13 -4.91
CA SER A 207 9.29 8.94 -4.71
C SER A 207 9.77 9.59 -3.41
N GLY A 208 10.82 9.02 -2.87
CA GLY A 208 11.66 9.60 -1.83
C GLY A 208 13.13 9.27 -2.12
N TRP A 209 14.01 10.24 -1.95
CA TRP A 209 15.43 10.06 -2.20
C TRP A 209 16.27 10.97 -1.29
N GLY A 210 17.49 10.57 -1.05
CA GLY A 210 18.45 11.32 -0.29
C GLY A 210 19.77 10.58 -0.10
N LEU A 211 20.79 11.35 0.29
CA LEU A 211 22.07 10.84 0.72
C LEU A 211 22.03 10.62 2.24
N ASP A 212 22.40 9.43 2.67
CA ASP A 212 22.82 9.19 4.04
C ASP A 212 24.32 9.52 4.13
N GLU A 213 24.64 10.65 4.78
CA GLU A 213 26.01 11.13 4.86
C GLU A 213 26.89 10.24 5.78
N GLU A 214 26.30 9.54 6.75
CA GLU A 214 27.03 8.67 7.68
C GLU A 214 27.49 7.40 6.99
N GLU A 215 26.61 6.78 6.21
CA GLU A 215 26.89 5.55 5.45
C GLU A 215 27.45 5.85 4.06
N ASN A 216 27.42 7.10 3.61
CA ASN A 216 27.76 7.52 2.25
C ASN A 216 26.99 6.74 1.18
N GLU A 217 25.69 6.54 1.44
CA GLU A 217 24.77 5.81 0.58
C GLU A 217 23.66 6.71 0.06
N TYR A 218 23.40 6.67 -1.24
CA TYR A 218 22.26 7.37 -1.84
C TYR A 218 21.11 6.42 -2.07
N THR A 219 20.02 6.67 -1.37
CA THR A 219 18.79 5.89 -1.50
C THR A 219 17.81 6.56 -2.45
N TYR A 220 17.24 5.81 -3.39
CA TYR A 220 16.05 6.18 -4.16
C TYR A 220 14.98 5.11 -3.95
N ARG A 221 13.84 5.49 -3.41
CA ARG A 221 12.75 4.56 -3.14
C ARG A 221 11.40 5.09 -3.62
N GLN A 222 10.49 4.18 -3.92
CA GLN A 222 9.14 4.50 -4.36
C GLN A 222 8.15 3.51 -3.79
N PHE A 223 6.94 3.98 -3.55
CA PHE A 223 5.78 3.10 -3.38
C PHE A 223 4.56 3.72 -4.06
N GLY A 224 3.58 2.87 -4.33
CA GLY A 224 2.33 3.31 -4.93
C GLY A 224 1.41 2.15 -5.26
N VAL A 225 0.45 2.43 -6.13
CA VAL A 225 -0.54 1.48 -6.63
C VAL A 225 -0.46 1.38 -8.14
N HIS A 226 -0.51 0.14 -8.63
CA HIS A 226 -0.66 -0.18 -10.04
C HIS A 226 -2.05 -0.75 -10.30
N GLU A 227 -2.76 -0.20 -11.27
CA GLU A 227 -4.09 -0.65 -11.66
C GLU A 227 -3.96 -1.64 -12.84
N VAL A 228 -4.42 -2.87 -12.64
CA VAL A 228 -4.39 -3.93 -13.65
C VAL A 228 -5.74 -4.66 -13.69
N ALA A 229 -6.32 -4.82 -14.89
CA ALA A 229 -7.63 -5.44 -15.10
C ALA A 229 -8.77 -4.85 -14.22
N GLY A 230 -8.71 -3.54 -13.94
CA GLY A 230 -9.69 -2.86 -13.07
C GLY A 230 -9.56 -3.20 -11.58
N LYS A 231 -8.50 -3.87 -11.18
CA LYS A 231 -8.13 -4.19 -9.80
C LYS A 231 -6.83 -3.48 -9.44
N ARG A 232 -6.31 -3.67 -8.24
CA ARG A 232 -5.14 -2.95 -7.74
C ARG A 232 -4.08 -3.87 -7.14
N VAL A 233 -2.83 -3.49 -7.36
CA VAL A 233 -1.64 -4.09 -6.73
C VAL A 233 -0.80 -2.97 -6.13
N GLY A 234 -0.47 -3.07 -4.86
CA GLY A 234 0.49 -2.19 -4.20
C GLY A 234 1.91 -2.60 -4.58
N ILE A 235 2.75 -1.62 -4.87
CA ILE A 235 4.14 -1.84 -5.28
C ILE A 235 5.05 -0.93 -4.47
N ALA A 236 6.17 -1.47 -4.01
CA ALA A 236 7.26 -0.71 -3.41
C ALA A 236 8.61 -1.19 -3.90
N LEU A 237 9.55 -0.28 -4.03
CA LEU A 237 10.93 -0.57 -4.42
C LEU A 237 11.92 0.37 -3.72
N SER A 238 13.16 -0.10 -3.58
CA SER A 238 14.29 0.69 -3.10
C SER A 238 15.55 0.30 -3.86
N VAL A 239 16.34 1.30 -4.20
CA VAL A 239 17.67 1.17 -4.77
C VAL A 239 18.62 2.03 -3.93
N VAL A 240 19.72 1.44 -3.45
CA VAL A 240 20.74 2.11 -2.68
C VAL A 240 22.07 1.97 -3.43
N THR A 241 22.71 3.10 -3.73
CA THR A 241 23.99 3.17 -4.42
C THR A 241 25.05 3.81 -3.53
N ASP A 242 26.31 3.48 -3.76
CA ASP A 242 27.43 4.11 -3.05
C ASP A 242 27.57 5.58 -3.48
N GLY A 243 27.68 6.48 -2.51
CA GLY A 243 27.91 7.91 -2.72
C GLY A 243 26.77 8.65 -3.43
N GLU A 244 27.00 9.91 -3.75
CA GLU A 244 26.03 10.79 -4.44
C GLU A 244 25.88 10.44 -5.94
N ASN A 245 25.36 9.25 -6.26
CA ASN A 245 25.19 8.83 -7.64
C ASN A 245 23.74 8.89 -8.11
N TYR A 246 23.16 10.09 -8.14
CA TYR A 246 21.74 10.33 -8.48
C TYR A 246 21.34 9.72 -9.82
N ALA A 247 22.14 9.92 -10.88
CA ALA A 247 21.79 9.49 -12.22
C ALA A 247 21.78 7.97 -12.37
N GLU A 248 22.68 7.29 -11.66
CA GLU A 248 22.73 5.83 -11.65
C GLU A 248 21.57 5.24 -10.85
N ALA A 249 21.25 5.83 -9.68
CA ALA A 249 20.11 5.44 -8.88
C ALA A 249 18.80 5.61 -9.64
N GLU A 250 18.57 6.75 -10.33
CA GLU A 250 17.40 6.95 -11.17
C GLU A 250 17.31 5.94 -12.31
N SER A 251 18.44 5.66 -12.98
CA SER A 251 18.49 4.66 -14.06
C SER A 251 18.21 3.26 -13.56
N ALA A 252 18.67 2.92 -12.35
CA ALA A 252 18.40 1.64 -11.71
C ALA A 252 16.92 1.51 -11.31
N VAL A 253 16.34 2.58 -10.78
CA VAL A 253 14.90 2.66 -10.42
C VAL A 253 14.03 2.51 -11.67
N ASP A 254 14.35 3.20 -12.78
CA ASP A 254 13.65 3.06 -14.04
C ASP A 254 13.68 1.61 -14.57
N TYR A 255 14.87 1.00 -14.53
CA TYR A 255 15.07 -0.36 -15.00
C TYR A 255 14.30 -1.37 -14.13
N LEU A 256 14.34 -1.20 -12.81
CA LEU A 256 13.66 -2.07 -11.85
C LEU A 256 12.14 -1.93 -11.94
N ALA A 257 11.63 -0.71 -11.97
CA ALA A 257 10.19 -0.44 -12.04
C ALA A 257 9.53 -1.05 -13.28
N HIS A 258 10.17 -0.94 -14.44
CA HIS A 258 9.69 -1.55 -15.68
C HIS A 258 9.60 -3.07 -15.58
N GLN A 259 10.62 -3.73 -14.98
CA GLN A 259 10.57 -5.19 -14.76
C GLN A 259 9.47 -5.56 -13.77
N LEU A 260 9.33 -4.79 -12.69
CA LEU A 260 8.38 -5.07 -11.63
C LEU A 260 6.93 -4.98 -12.11
N VAL A 261 6.61 -3.93 -12.87
CA VAL A 261 5.27 -3.79 -13.49
C VAL A 261 5.00 -4.93 -14.47
N GLY A 262 5.98 -5.29 -15.31
CA GLY A 262 5.84 -6.42 -16.22
C GLY A 262 5.62 -7.77 -15.50
N ILE A 263 6.26 -8.00 -14.36
CA ILE A 263 6.02 -9.19 -13.52
C ILE A 263 4.60 -9.18 -12.96
N VAL A 264 4.13 -8.02 -12.49
CA VAL A 264 2.77 -7.88 -11.95
C VAL A 264 1.72 -8.12 -13.03
N GLU A 265 1.84 -7.50 -14.19
CA GLU A 265 0.90 -7.66 -15.31
C GLU A 265 0.86 -9.12 -15.79
N ALA A 266 2.02 -9.72 -16.03
CA ALA A 266 2.10 -11.12 -16.43
C ALA A 266 1.54 -12.08 -15.35
N GLY A 267 1.87 -11.83 -14.08
CA GLY A 267 1.38 -12.65 -12.96
C GLY A 267 -0.13 -12.61 -12.81
N VAL A 268 -0.75 -11.44 -13.07
CA VAL A 268 -2.22 -11.29 -13.08
C VAL A 268 -2.83 -12.02 -14.27
N ASP A 269 -2.28 -11.86 -15.46
CA ASP A 269 -2.78 -12.50 -16.68
C ASP A 269 -2.67 -14.04 -16.60
N GLU A 270 -1.63 -14.56 -15.97
CA GLU A 270 -1.39 -15.98 -15.75
C GLU A 270 -2.15 -16.55 -14.55
N GLY A 271 -2.76 -15.69 -13.71
CA GLY A 271 -3.47 -16.09 -12.49
C GLY A 271 -2.54 -16.39 -11.30
N ASN A 272 -1.27 -16.06 -11.39
CA ASN A 272 -0.28 -16.25 -10.31
C ASN A 272 -0.34 -15.13 -9.26
N ILE A 273 -0.90 -13.97 -9.62
CA ILE A 273 -1.16 -12.83 -8.73
C ILE A 273 -2.68 -12.57 -8.75
N GLU A 274 -3.30 -12.64 -7.59
CA GLU A 274 -4.70 -12.23 -7.40
C GLU A 274 -4.75 -10.78 -6.91
N PRO A 275 -5.05 -9.79 -7.77
CA PRO A 275 -5.07 -8.39 -7.37
C PRO A 275 -6.22 -8.10 -6.40
N ALA A 276 -6.04 -7.11 -5.52
CA ALA A 276 -7.09 -6.67 -4.62
C ALA A 276 -8.30 -6.13 -5.40
N ALA A 277 -9.50 -6.50 -4.97
CA ALA A 277 -10.75 -6.01 -5.55
C ALA A 277 -10.84 -4.48 -5.47
N GLN A 278 -11.73 -3.89 -6.27
CA GLN A 278 -12.12 -2.48 -6.10
C GLN A 278 -12.59 -2.26 -4.66
N CYS A 279 -12.38 -1.05 -4.16
CA CYS A 279 -12.91 -0.70 -2.84
C CYS A 279 -14.44 -0.86 -2.86
N GLU A 280 -15.01 -1.46 -1.83
CA GLU A 280 -16.46 -1.45 -1.67
C GLU A 280 -16.93 0.01 -1.60
N ASP A 281 -17.99 0.35 -2.33
CA ASP A 281 -18.61 1.68 -2.27
C ASP A 281 -19.00 1.97 -0.81
N ARG A 282 -18.37 2.98 -0.24
CA ARG A 282 -18.58 3.43 1.14
C ARG A 282 -19.65 4.49 1.22
#